data_4ccecfe3f81588b2f9da1904e3e68719
#
_entry.id   4ccecfe3f81588b2f9da1904e3e68719
#
_cell.length_a   1.000
_cell.length_b   1.000
_cell.length_c   1.000
_cell.angle_alpha   90.00
_cell.angle_beta   90.00
_cell.angle_gamma   90.00
#
_symmetry.space_group_name_H-M   'P 1'
#
loop_
_entity.id
_entity.type
_entity.pdbx_description
1 polymer ?
#
loop_
_entity_poly.entity_id
_entity_poly.type
_entity_poly.pdbx_seq_one_letter_code
_entity_poly.pdbx_strand_id
1 'polypeptide(L)'
;AVHDMAAPHKFTIQPTRGEYYLLDKSEGSRVHHVIFQCPNENGKGVLVAPTVHGNLIVGPNADPVEGDDTACTAAGLAFVSAAARRSVPNIRFSESIRNFAGVRANVDTGDFVIGEAEGAPGFIDLAGMKSPGLSSAPAVAREAVKILEAHGDLPAPKADYRDGRTASDRIIRWKYISRRPSGLRKT
;
A
#
# COMPACT_ATOMS: atom_id res chain seq x y z
N ALA A 1 -8.55 21.28 1.00
CA ALA A 1 -8.71 20.14 1.91
C ALA A 1 -8.68 20.61 3.37
N VAL A 2 -8.64 19.68 4.36
CA VAL A 2 -8.68 20.06 5.80
C VAL A 2 -7.51 20.97 6.16
N HIS A 3 -6.30 20.68 5.63
CA HIS A 3 -5.13 21.55 5.79
C HIS A 3 -5.45 23.01 5.40
N ASP A 4 -6.02 23.24 4.23
CA ASP A 4 -6.30 24.59 3.71
C ASP A 4 -7.40 25.34 4.48
N MET A 5 -8.11 24.66 5.37
CA MET A 5 -9.05 25.27 6.31
C MET A 5 -8.36 25.77 7.59
N ALA A 6 -7.21 25.19 7.93
CA ALA A 6 -6.50 25.46 9.18
C ALA A 6 -5.22 26.29 8.98
N ALA A 7 -4.58 26.17 7.81
CA ALA A 7 -3.27 26.74 7.54
C ALA A 7 -3.15 27.21 6.08
N PRO A 8 -2.16 28.07 5.76
CA PRO A 8 -1.86 28.45 4.37
C PRO A 8 -1.54 27.22 3.50
N HIS A 9 -1.99 27.23 2.26
CA HIS A 9 -1.74 26.16 1.32
C HIS A 9 -0.24 25.87 1.17
N LYS A 10 0.17 24.61 1.36
CA LYS A 10 1.57 24.20 1.35
C LYS A 10 1.89 23.07 0.38
N PHE A 11 0.94 22.20 0.10
CA PHE A 11 1.11 21.05 -0.79
C PHE A 11 -0.18 20.68 -1.49
N THR A 12 -0.08 20.11 -2.66
CA THR A 12 -1.22 19.64 -3.46
C THR A 12 -1.19 18.13 -3.57
N ILE A 13 -2.32 17.48 -3.28
CA ILE A 13 -2.49 16.05 -3.53
C ILE A 13 -2.69 15.86 -5.03
N GLN A 14 -1.86 14.99 -5.61
CA GLN A 14 -1.89 14.57 -7.01
C GLN A 14 -2.29 13.07 -7.07
N PRO A 15 -3.60 12.76 -7.10
CA PRO A 15 -4.06 11.39 -7.03
C PRO A 15 -3.61 10.57 -8.21
N THR A 16 -3.18 9.32 -7.97
CA THR A 16 -2.93 8.34 -9.03
C THR A 16 -3.66 7.03 -8.73
N ARG A 17 -4.36 6.52 -9.72
CA ARG A 17 -5.07 5.25 -9.64
C ARG A 17 -4.14 4.10 -9.98
N GLY A 18 -4.24 3.02 -9.22
CA GLY A 18 -3.61 1.75 -9.50
C GLY A 18 -4.64 0.64 -9.65
N GLU A 19 -4.71 0.06 -10.81
CA GLU A 19 -5.68 -0.99 -11.17
C GLU A 19 -5.02 -2.37 -11.10
N TYR A 20 -5.78 -3.37 -10.64
CA TYR A 20 -5.30 -4.72 -10.39
C TYR A 20 -6.23 -5.79 -10.96
N TYR A 21 -5.62 -6.91 -11.33
CA TYR A 21 -6.29 -8.19 -11.46
C TYR A 21 -6.06 -9.04 -10.21
N LEU A 22 -7.10 -9.69 -9.76
CA LEU A 22 -7.02 -10.85 -8.87
C LEU A 22 -7.42 -12.09 -9.69
N LEU A 23 -6.47 -13.00 -9.89
CA LEU A 23 -6.69 -14.22 -10.67
C LEU A 23 -6.99 -15.39 -9.76
N ASP A 24 -7.66 -16.39 -10.32
CA ASP A 24 -8.03 -17.62 -9.63
C ASP A 24 -6.80 -18.38 -9.09
N LYS A 25 -7.03 -19.31 -8.18
CA LYS A 25 -5.99 -20.16 -7.59
C LYS A 25 -5.27 -21.06 -8.60
N SER A 26 -5.90 -21.35 -9.75
CA SER A 26 -5.27 -22.05 -10.86
C SER A 26 -4.05 -21.31 -11.43
N GLU A 27 -3.98 -20.00 -11.21
CA GLU A 27 -2.81 -19.18 -11.58
C GLU A 27 -1.87 -18.91 -10.40
N GLY A 28 -2.25 -19.24 -9.17
CA GLY A 28 -1.52 -18.89 -7.95
C GLY A 28 -0.11 -19.49 -7.85
N SER A 29 0.14 -20.61 -8.50
CA SER A 29 1.46 -21.28 -8.54
C SER A 29 2.39 -20.78 -9.65
N ARG A 30 1.97 -19.80 -10.46
CA ARG A 30 2.79 -19.24 -11.55
C ARG A 30 4.09 -18.61 -11.07
N VAL A 31 4.06 -18.03 -9.88
CA VAL A 31 5.22 -17.46 -9.23
C VAL A 31 5.22 -17.83 -7.75
N HIS A 32 6.40 -17.98 -7.16
CA HIS A 32 6.58 -18.28 -5.74
C HIS A 32 7.06 -17.05 -4.94
N HIS A 33 7.45 -16.00 -5.64
CA HIS A 33 7.94 -14.74 -5.07
C HIS A 33 7.25 -13.56 -5.72
N VAL A 34 7.32 -12.40 -5.09
CA VAL A 34 6.88 -11.16 -5.70
C VAL A 34 7.87 -10.77 -6.79
N ILE A 35 7.39 -10.62 -8.01
CA ILE A 35 8.17 -10.19 -9.17
C ILE A 35 7.82 -8.75 -9.48
N PHE A 36 8.83 -7.87 -9.47
CA PHE A 36 8.74 -6.50 -9.93
C PHE A 36 9.52 -6.31 -11.22
N GLN A 37 9.00 -5.48 -12.11
CA GLN A 37 9.78 -4.94 -13.20
C GLN A 37 10.77 -3.91 -12.68
N CYS A 38 11.90 -3.71 -13.39
CA CYS A 38 12.80 -2.61 -13.10
C CYS A 38 12.04 -1.27 -13.17
N PRO A 39 12.29 -0.35 -12.23
CA PRO A 39 11.70 0.98 -12.29
C PRO A 39 12.05 1.69 -13.59
N ASN A 40 11.12 2.48 -14.10
CA ASN A 40 11.31 3.37 -15.22
C ASN A 40 10.76 4.76 -14.86
N GLU A 41 10.73 5.67 -15.82
CA GLU A 41 10.19 7.02 -15.68
C GLU A 41 8.75 7.07 -15.13
N ASN A 42 7.95 6.01 -15.37
CA ASN A 42 6.57 5.88 -14.89
C ASN A 42 6.46 5.18 -13.52
N GLY A 43 7.59 4.89 -12.85
CA GLY A 43 7.64 4.31 -11.51
C GLY A 43 8.10 2.85 -11.47
N LYS A 44 7.63 2.13 -10.45
CA LYS A 44 8.13 0.77 -10.11
C LYS A 44 7.67 -0.36 -11.03
N GLY A 45 6.84 -0.06 -12.04
CA GLY A 45 6.29 -1.06 -12.95
C GLY A 45 5.22 -1.96 -12.31
N VAL A 46 4.70 -2.88 -13.12
CA VAL A 46 3.65 -3.83 -12.72
C VAL A 46 4.28 -4.99 -11.96
N LEU A 47 3.71 -5.33 -10.81
CA LEU A 47 4.09 -6.52 -10.06
C LEU A 47 3.22 -7.73 -10.42
N VAL A 48 3.80 -8.92 -10.24
CA VAL A 48 3.10 -10.20 -10.22
C VAL A 48 3.44 -10.89 -8.90
N ALA A 49 2.45 -11.19 -8.08
CA ALA A 49 2.68 -11.74 -6.75
C ALA A 49 1.67 -12.83 -6.36
N PRO A 50 2.12 -13.90 -5.69
CA PRO A 50 1.21 -14.85 -5.08
C PRO A 50 0.55 -14.23 -3.86
N THR A 51 -0.71 -14.56 -3.61
CA THR A 51 -1.40 -14.14 -2.39
C THR A 51 -1.34 -15.23 -1.32
N VAL A 52 -1.57 -14.85 -0.07
CA VAL A 52 -1.62 -15.81 1.06
C VAL A 52 -2.76 -16.84 0.94
N HIS A 53 -3.75 -16.56 0.11
CA HIS A 53 -4.89 -17.45 -0.13
C HIS A 53 -4.71 -18.33 -1.37
N GLY A 54 -3.56 -18.25 -2.04
CA GLY A 54 -3.22 -19.07 -3.21
C GLY A 54 -3.70 -18.50 -4.54
N ASN A 55 -4.19 -17.27 -4.58
CA ASN A 55 -4.50 -16.54 -5.80
C ASN A 55 -3.25 -15.84 -6.35
N LEU A 56 -3.34 -15.30 -7.57
CA LEU A 56 -2.33 -14.43 -8.14
C LEU A 56 -2.87 -13.00 -8.24
N ILE A 57 -2.12 -12.02 -7.73
CA ILE A 57 -2.43 -10.60 -7.91
C ILE A 57 -1.47 -10.00 -8.92
N VAL A 58 -2.01 -9.20 -9.84
CA VAL A 58 -1.25 -8.56 -10.92
C VAL A 58 -1.64 -7.09 -11.03
N GLY A 59 -0.66 -6.22 -11.02
CA GLY A 59 -0.84 -4.76 -11.03
C GLY A 59 0.21 -4.09 -10.12
N PRO A 60 0.10 -2.78 -9.89
CA PRO A 60 -0.83 -1.87 -10.52
C PRO A 60 -0.22 -1.13 -11.71
N ASN A 61 -1.07 -0.39 -12.46
CA ASN A 61 -0.64 0.77 -13.21
C ASN A 61 -0.51 2.02 -12.30
N ALA A 62 -0.30 3.19 -12.88
CA ALA A 62 -0.17 4.45 -12.14
C ALA A 62 -0.70 5.61 -12.99
N ASP A 63 -2.00 5.67 -13.17
CA ASP A 63 -2.65 6.68 -14.00
C ASP A 63 -3.10 7.87 -13.14
N PRO A 64 -2.79 9.11 -13.51
CA PRO A 64 -3.36 10.29 -12.88
C PRO A 64 -4.89 10.22 -12.94
N VAL A 65 -5.55 10.63 -11.86
CA VAL A 65 -7.01 10.70 -11.78
C VAL A 65 -7.45 11.95 -11.03
N GLU A 66 -8.68 12.37 -11.26
CA GLU A 66 -9.31 13.42 -10.46
C GLU A 66 -10.05 12.80 -9.26
N GLY A 67 -9.86 13.40 -8.10
CA GLY A 67 -10.54 12.95 -6.87
C GLY A 67 -10.19 11.53 -6.43
N ASP A 68 -11.19 10.76 -6.12
CA ASP A 68 -11.10 9.39 -5.56
C ASP A 68 -11.65 8.31 -6.50
N ASP A 69 -11.63 8.53 -7.81
CA ASP A 69 -12.15 7.58 -8.81
C ASP A 69 -11.37 6.25 -8.74
N THR A 70 -12.05 5.21 -8.28
CA THR A 70 -11.56 3.83 -8.18
C THR A 70 -12.13 2.89 -9.25
N ALA A 71 -12.72 3.43 -10.33
CA ALA A 71 -13.19 2.62 -11.43
C ALA A 71 -12.03 1.97 -12.17
N CYS A 72 -12.16 0.67 -12.47
CA CYS A 72 -11.24 0.02 -13.40
C CYS A 72 -11.58 0.38 -14.84
N THR A 73 -10.56 0.65 -15.65
CA THR A 73 -10.70 0.99 -17.06
C THR A 73 -10.19 -0.13 -17.96
N ALA A 74 -10.78 -0.27 -19.13
CA ALA A 74 -10.31 -1.23 -20.11
C ALA A 74 -8.84 -0.96 -20.52
N ALA A 75 -8.49 0.32 -20.66
CA ALA A 75 -7.13 0.74 -21.03
C ALA A 75 -6.11 0.42 -19.92
N GLY A 76 -6.42 0.75 -18.66
CA GLY A 76 -5.55 0.46 -17.51
C GLY A 76 -5.33 -1.04 -17.31
N LEU A 77 -6.40 -1.83 -17.39
CA LEU A 77 -6.31 -3.28 -17.29
C LEU A 77 -5.54 -3.90 -18.48
N ALA A 78 -5.72 -3.39 -19.70
CA ALA A 78 -4.95 -3.82 -20.86
C ALA A 78 -3.45 -3.53 -20.67
N PHE A 79 -3.11 -2.33 -20.18
CA PHE A 79 -1.73 -1.98 -19.84
C PHE A 79 -1.14 -2.94 -18.79
N VAL A 80 -1.85 -3.19 -17.68
CA VAL A 80 -1.41 -4.10 -16.62
C VAL A 80 -1.14 -5.50 -17.17
N SER A 81 -2.04 -6.04 -17.97
CA SER A 81 -1.89 -7.37 -18.55
C SER A 81 -0.72 -7.46 -19.53
N ALA A 82 -0.52 -6.47 -20.39
CA ALA A 82 0.59 -6.41 -21.33
C ALA A 82 1.94 -6.29 -20.61
N ALA A 83 2.02 -5.42 -19.60
CA ALA A 83 3.22 -5.23 -18.80
C ALA A 83 3.60 -6.49 -18.00
N ALA A 84 2.62 -7.14 -17.36
CA ALA A 84 2.85 -8.36 -16.59
C ALA A 84 3.38 -9.53 -17.42
N ARG A 85 2.90 -9.68 -18.66
CA ARG A 85 3.38 -10.72 -19.59
C ARG A 85 4.85 -10.57 -19.98
N ARG A 86 5.43 -9.40 -19.83
CA ARG A 86 6.87 -9.19 -20.03
C ARG A 86 7.72 -9.92 -18.97
N SER A 87 7.18 -10.05 -17.76
CA SER A 87 7.84 -10.74 -16.65
C SER A 87 7.41 -12.20 -16.55
N VAL A 88 6.13 -12.48 -16.77
CA VAL A 88 5.52 -13.82 -16.68
C VAL A 88 4.62 -14.04 -17.91
N PRO A 89 5.16 -14.56 -19.03
CA PRO A 89 4.46 -14.61 -20.31
C PRO A 89 3.15 -15.38 -20.32
N ASN A 90 3.05 -16.46 -19.53
CA ASN A 90 1.98 -17.45 -19.62
C ASN A 90 0.81 -17.18 -18.62
N ILE A 91 0.64 -15.96 -18.13
CA ILE A 91 -0.50 -15.63 -17.28
C ILE A 91 -1.80 -15.67 -18.08
N ARG A 92 -2.78 -16.41 -17.59
CA ARG A 92 -4.13 -16.51 -18.18
C ARG A 92 -5.04 -15.47 -17.52
N PHE A 93 -5.17 -14.29 -18.11
CA PHE A 93 -6.04 -13.22 -17.60
C PHE A 93 -7.55 -13.55 -17.74
N SER A 94 -7.90 -14.58 -18.53
CA SER A 94 -9.25 -15.16 -18.53
C SER A 94 -9.69 -15.74 -17.19
N GLU A 95 -8.73 -16.10 -16.34
CA GLU A 95 -8.97 -16.60 -14.98
C GLU A 95 -9.16 -15.46 -13.97
N SER A 96 -9.43 -14.24 -14.42
CA SER A 96 -9.71 -13.11 -13.53
C SER A 96 -11.02 -13.35 -12.78
N ILE A 97 -10.93 -13.36 -11.45
CA ILE A 97 -12.11 -13.47 -10.57
C ILE A 97 -12.54 -12.10 -10.05
N ARG A 98 -11.66 -11.10 -10.09
CA ARG A 98 -11.96 -9.74 -9.67
C ARG A 98 -10.95 -8.74 -10.24
N ASN A 99 -11.46 -7.57 -10.63
CA ASN A 99 -10.67 -6.37 -10.87
C ASN A 99 -11.00 -5.33 -9.82
N PHE A 100 -10.01 -4.58 -9.39
CA PHE A 100 -10.20 -3.50 -8.42
C PHE A 100 -9.12 -2.44 -8.61
N ALA A 101 -9.38 -1.25 -8.13
CA ALA A 101 -8.44 -0.15 -8.14
C ALA A 101 -8.41 0.57 -6.80
N GLY A 102 -7.34 1.29 -6.56
CA GLY A 102 -7.18 2.19 -5.43
C GLY A 102 -6.47 3.46 -5.84
N VAL A 103 -6.76 4.55 -5.16
CA VAL A 103 -6.13 5.84 -5.38
C VAL A 103 -5.02 6.06 -4.38
N ARG A 104 -3.85 6.50 -4.86
CA ARG A 104 -2.70 6.89 -4.05
C ARG A 104 -2.70 8.41 -3.89
N ALA A 105 -2.56 8.87 -2.67
CA ALA A 105 -2.42 10.27 -2.34
C ALA A 105 -0.96 10.73 -2.53
N ASN A 106 -0.52 10.86 -3.79
CA ASN A 106 0.78 11.49 -4.04
C ASN A 106 0.69 12.98 -3.70
N VAL A 107 1.82 13.57 -3.33
CA VAL A 107 1.96 15.01 -3.13
C VAL A 107 2.98 15.58 -4.11
N ASP A 108 2.80 16.83 -4.48
CA ASP A 108 3.70 17.57 -5.38
C ASP A 108 5.12 17.74 -4.82
N THR A 109 5.28 17.69 -3.49
CA THR A 109 6.59 17.70 -2.83
C THR A 109 7.40 16.42 -3.04
N GLY A 110 6.78 15.35 -3.53
CA GLY A 110 7.43 14.07 -3.85
C GLY A 110 7.60 13.11 -2.68
N ASP A 111 7.61 13.57 -1.43
CA ASP A 111 7.75 12.77 -0.21
C ASP A 111 6.59 13.01 0.75
N PHE A 112 6.52 12.22 1.83
CA PHE A 112 5.52 12.38 2.88
C PHE A 112 5.61 13.76 3.52
N VAL A 113 4.47 14.39 3.75
CA VAL A 113 4.37 15.61 4.53
C VAL A 113 4.09 15.18 5.98
N ILE A 114 5.08 15.37 6.85
CA ILE A 114 5.00 15.01 8.28
C ILE A 114 5.46 16.25 9.06
N GLY A 115 4.57 16.82 9.83
CA GLY A 115 4.92 17.98 10.65
C GLY A 115 3.75 18.85 11.01
N GLU A 116 4.02 19.86 11.80
CA GLU A 116 3.03 20.86 12.18
C GLU A 116 2.80 21.85 11.03
N ALA A 117 1.54 22.21 10.83
CA ALA A 117 1.17 23.17 9.81
C ALA A 117 1.56 24.58 10.23
N GLU A 118 2.13 25.34 9.31
CA GLU A 118 2.56 26.72 9.55
C GLU A 118 1.38 27.61 9.93
N GLY A 119 1.50 28.35 11.02
CA GLY A 119 0.46 29.27 11.51
C GLY A 119 -0.73 28.56 12.19
N ALA A 120 -0.71 27.25 12.36
CA ALA A 120 -1.75 26.48 13.03
C ALA A 120 -1.16 25.55 14.11
N PRO A 121 -0.73 26.08 15.26
CA PRO A 121 -0.15 25.28 16.33
C PRO A 121 -1.08 24.13 16.77
N GLY A 122 -0.50 22.92 16.91
CA GLY A 122 -1.26 21.71 17.24
C GLY A 122 -1.95 21.01 16.07
N PHE A 123 -1.95 21.62 14.86
CA PHE A 123 -2.43 20.95 13.65
C PHE A 123 -1.28 20.20 12.97
N ILE A 124 -1.31 18.87 13.04
CA ILE A 124 -0.24 18.01 12.53
C ILE A 124 -0.67 17.37 11.22
N ASP A 125 0.06 17.65 10.15
CA ASP A 125 -0.10 16.99 8.86
C ASP A 125 0.62 15.64 8.84
N LEU A 126 -0.11 14.61 8.39
CA LEU A 126 0.43 13.31 8.00
C LEU A 126 -0.12 13.00 6.61
N ALA A 127 0.40 13.70 5.60
CA ALA A 127 -0.15 13.65 4.24
C ALA A 127 0.80 13.00 3.23
N GLY A 128 0.28 12.65 2.06
CA GLY A 128 1.05 12.03 1.00
C GLY A 128 1.44 10.56 1.27
N MET A 129 0.72 9.87 2.14
CA MET A 129 1.03 8.51 2.60
C MET A 129 0.80 7.45 1.54
N LYS A 130 1.47 7.60 0.38
CA LYS A 130 1.57 6.56 -0.66
C LYS A 130 2.53 5.43 -0.22
N SER A 131 2.74 4.42 -1.07
CA SER A 131 3.75 3.38 -0.82
C SER A 131 5.15 4.03 -0.61
N PRO A 132 5.86 3.69 0.50
CA PRO A 132 5.63 2.61 1.45
C PRO A 132 4.88 2.99 2.75
N GLY A 133 3.85 3.84 2.69
CA GLY A 133 3.16 4.39 3.86
C GLY A 133 2.72 3.35 4.90
N LEU A 134 2.18 2.20 4.47
CA LEU A 134 1.76 1.15 5.40
C LEU A 134 2.93 0.60 6.24
N SER A 135 4.05 0.30 5.61
CA SER A 135 5.23 -0.22 6.33
C SER A 135 5.94 0.86 7.15
N SER A 136 5.82 2.14 6.75
CA SER A 136 6.38 3.29 7.46
C SER A 136 5.48 3.78 8.60
N ALA A 137 4.22 3.36 8.66
CA ALA A 137 3.25 3.88 9.61
C ALA A 137 3.72 3.90 11.09
N PRO A 138 4.43 2.87 11.61
CA PRO A 138 4.95 2.92 12.98
C PRO A 138 6.01 4.02 13.20
N ALA A 139 6.80 4.33 12.17
CA ALA A 139 7.80 5.40 12.25
C ALA A 139 7.13 6.78 12.18
N VAL A 140 6.18 6.94 11.24
CA VAL A 140 5.39 8.17 11.10
C VAL A 140 4.61 8.47 12.39
N ALA A 141 4.00 7.45 13.01
CA ALA A 141 3.31 7.62 14.27
C ALA A 141 4.24 8.11 15.39
N ARG A 142 5.47 7.60 15.45
CA ARG A 142 6.45 8.09 16.44
C ARG A 142 6.84 9.55 16.21
N GLU A 143 6.97 9.99 14.97
CA GLU A 143 7.24 11.41 14.67
C GLU A 143 6.05 12.29 15.08
N ALA A 144 4.83 11.89 14.79
CA ALA A 144 3.63 12.61 15.24
C ALA A 144 3.56 12.72 16.78
N VAL A 145 3.89 11.62 17.50
CA VAL A 145 3.92 11.61 18.96
C VAL A 145 4.98 12.58 19.49
N LYS A 146 6.18 12.62 18.91
CA LYS A 146 7.22 13.60 19.32
C LYS A 146 6.77 15.06 19.18
N ILE A 147 6.02 15.36 18.12
CA ILE A 147 5.47 16.71 17.93
C ILE A 147 4.47 17.04 19.05
N LEU A 148 3.58 16.09 19.38
CA LEU A 148 2.62 16.25 20.48
C LEU A 148 3.32 16.41 21.85
N GLU A 149 4.38 15.63 22.10
CA GLU A 149 5.20 15.75 23.32
C GLU A 149 5.82 17.15 23.47
N ALA A 150 6.29 17.72 22.36
CA ALA A 150 6.87 19.06 22.35
C ALA A 150 5.84 20.15 22.72
N HIS A 151 4.56 19.91 22.44
CA HIS A 151 3.45 20.80 22.87
C HIS A 151 2.98 20.54 24.32
N GLY A 152 3.41 19.45 24.94
CA GLY A 152 2.96 19.07 26.28
C GLY A 152 1.56 18.46 26.34
N ASP A 153 1.01 18.08 25.19
CA ASP A 153 -0.40 17.65 25.04
C ASP A 153 -0.62 16.14 25.23
N LEU A 154 0.41 15.37 25.56
CA LEU A 154 0.25 13.92 25.74
C LEU A 154 -0.42 13.60 27.06
N PRO A 155 -1.56 12.89 27.04
CA PRO A 155 -2.16 12.39 28.27
C PRO A 155 -1.26 11.31 28.91
N ALA A 156 -1.39 11.13 30.21
CA ALA A 156 -0.70 10.02 30.88
C ALA A 156 -1.07 8.68 30.25
N PRO A 157 -0.12 7.74 30.15
CA PRO A 157 -0.39 6.41 29.64
C PRO A 157 -1.54 5.74 30.40
N LYS A 158 -2.43 5.05 29.68
CA LYS A 158 -3.51 4.28 30.33
C LYS A 158 -2.92 3.18 31.20
N ALA A 159 -3.40 3.07 32.44
CA ALA A 159 -2.92 2.07 33.40
C ALA A 159 -3.15 0.63 32.93
N ASP A 160 -4.16 0.40 32.10
CA ASP A 160 -4.53 -0.90 31.53
C ASP A 160 -4.07 -1.09 30.08
N TYR A 161 -3.18 -0.20 29.57
CA TYR A 161 -2.65 -0.33 28.21
C TYR A 161 -1.92 -1.65 28.04
N ARG A 162 -2.35 -2.42 27.05
CA ARG A 162 -1.71 -3.69 26.66
C ARG A 162 -0.94 -3.49 25.37
N ASP A 163 0.38 -3.57 25.47
CA ASP A 163 1.24 -3.62 24.29
C ASP A 163 1.30 -5.04 23.74
N GLY A 164 0.89 -5.21 22.50
CA GLY A 164 1.01 -6.46 21.77
C GLY A 164 -0.31 -7.16 21.44
N ARG A 165 -0.19 -8.16 20.55
CA ARG A 165 -1.32 -8.96 20.08
C ARG A 165 -1.80 -9.93 21.14
N THR A 166 -3.10 -10.17 21.18
CA THR A 166 -3.70 -11.20 22.03
C THR A 166 -3.24 -12.61 21.64
N ALA A 167 -3.44 -13.60 22.51
CA ALA A 167 -3.09 -15.00 22.22
C ALA A 167 -3.80 -15.54 20.98
N SER A 168 -5.03 -15.08 20.70
CA SER A 168 -5.79 -15.44 19.48
C SER A 168 -5.10 -14.98 18.21
N ASP A 169 -4.49 -13.79 18.21
CA ASP A 169 -3.75 -13.26 17.05
C ASP A 169 -2.48 -14.06 16.77
N ARG A 170 -1.85 -14.62 17.82
CA ARG A 170 -0.69 -15.52 17.68
C ARG A 170 -1.08 -16.86 17.04
N ILE A 171 -2.26 -17.40 17.36
CA ILE A 171 -2.76 -18.68 16.82
C ILE A 171 -3.04 -18.54 15.33
N ILE A 172 -3.61 -17.43 14.87
CA ILE A 172 -3.85 -17.16 13.44
C ILE A 172 -2.50 -17.15 12.69
N ARG A 173 -1.50 -16.46 13.22
CA ARG A 173 -0.17 -16.40 12.62
C ARG A 173 0.49 -17.79 12.52
N TRP A 174 0.31 -18.64 13.52
CA TRP A 174 0.88 -20.01 13.54
C TRP A 174 0.25 -20.91 12.49
N LYS A 175 -1.07 -20.86 12.30
CA LYS A 175 -1.77 -21.65 11.28
C LYS A 175 -1.34 -21.33 9.84
N TYR A 176 -0.93 -20.08 9.57
CA TYR A 176 -0.44 -19.68 8.25
C TYR A 176 1.05 -20.07 8.02
N ILE A 177 1.87 -20.07 9.06
CA ILE A 177 3.30 -20.40 8.95
C ILE A 177 3.51 -21.92 8.92
N SER A 178 2.68 -22.72 9.58
CA SER A 178 2.81 -24.18 9.66
C SER A 178 2.36 -24.94 8.41
N ARG A 179 1.77 -24.27 7.42
CA ARG A 179 1.43 -24.84 6.12
C ARG A 179 2.52 -24.65 5.06
N ARG A 180 3.80 -24.73 5.44
CA ARG A 180 4.85 -24.90 4.42
C ARG A 180 4.71 -26.30 3.82
N PRO A 181 4.72 -26.43 2.47
CA PRO A 181 4.82 -27.77 1.86
C PRO A 181 6.08 -28.47 2.41
N SER A 182 5.92 -29.65 2.94
CA SER A 182 7.02 -30.52 3.35
C SER A 182 7.82 -30.89 2.10
N GLY A 183 8.88 -30.15 1.78
CA GLY A 183 9.68 -30.43 0.58
C GLY A 183 10.96 -29.64 0.38
N LEU A 184 11.22 -28.61 1.16
CA LEU A 184 12.50 -27.89 1.06
C LEU A 184 13.47 -28.44 2.10
N ARG A 185 14.28 -29.43 1.69
CA ARG A 185 15.47 -29.84 2.44
C ARG A 185 16.48 -28.66 2.45
N LYS A 186 17.03 -28.42 3.65
CA LYS A 186 18.22 -27.57 3.79
C LYS A 186 19.38 -28.24 3.06
N THR A 187 19.94 -27.57 2.11
CA THR A 187 21.35 -27.72 1.70
C THR A 187 22.07 -26.47 2.08
#